data_a3ae58604edfd4d95a3efdc0564efc4a
#
_entry.id   a3ae58604edfd4d95a3efdc0564efc4a
#
_cell.length_a   1.000
_cell.length_b   1.000
_cell.length_c   1.000
_cell.angle_alpha   90.00
_cell.angle_beta   90.00
_cell.angle_gamma   90.00
#
_symmetry.space_group_name_H-M   'P 1'
#
loop_
_entity.id
_entity.type
_entity.pdbx_description
1 polymer ?
#
loop_
_entity_poly.entity_id
_entity_poly.type
_entity_poly.pdbx_seq_one_letter_code
_entity_poly.pdbx_strand_id
1 'polypeptide(L)'
;MGFRLIHPDDFEWKTRAHEPEEPPRHVAELSEPAGFAHTHANVWRYEPGTGAKGRPHKHKVQEETFVVLAGTLSMYLDDPPQRQDVPTGGIVHVEPGTPLQAVNHGAEELLLYAYGTPPESERAEILDSAV
;
A
#
# COMPACT_ATOMS: atom_id res chain seq x y z
N MET A 1 -9.88 -26.58 8.10
CA MET A 1 -8.85 -26.30 9.11
C MET A 1 -8.84 -24.83 9.43
N GLY A 2 -8.48 -24.47 10.63
CA GLY A 2 -8.62 -23.11 11.14
C GLY A 2 -7.48 -22.13 10.82
N PHE A 3 -6.47 -22.52 10.05
CA PHE A 3 -5.36 -21.61 9.75
C PHE A 3 -4.66 -21.92 8.44
N ARG A 4 -3.92 -20.91 7.96
CA ARG A 4 -2.99 -21.05 6.84
C ARG A 4 -1.70 -20.34 7.19
N LEU A 5 -0.58 -20.88 6.71
CA LEU A 5 0.74 -20.26 6.83
C LEU A 5 1.22 -19.92 5.43
N ILE A 6 1.65 -18.67 5.24
CA ILE A 6 2.29 -18.24 4.00
C ILE A 6 3.71 -17.82 4.35
N HIS A 7 4.69 -18.56 3.84
CA HIS A 7 6.09 -18.24 4.03
C HIS A 7 6.50 -17.14 3.04
N PRO A 8 7.40 -16.22 3.38
CA PRO A 8 7.85 -15.19 2.44
C PRO A 8 8.39 -15.75 1.12
N ASP A 9 8.97 -16.94 1.13
CA ASP A 9 9.47 -17.58 -0.08
C ASP A 9 8.35 -18.02 -1.04
N ASP A 10 7.11 -18.08 -0.54
CA ASP A 10 5.94 -18.45 -1.34
C ASP A 10 5.26 -17.23 -1.97
N PHE A 11 5.74 -16.01 -1.69
CA PHE A 11 5.16 -14.80 -2.27
C PHE A 11 5.36 -14.79 -3.79
N GLU A 12 4.27 -14.57 -4.51
CA GLU A 12 4.30 -14.38 -5.96
C GLU A 12 4.28 -12.89 -6.25
N TRP A 13 5.44 -12.34 -6.57
CA TRP A 13 5.61 -10.91 -6.80
C TRP A 13 5.17 -10.52 -8.20
N LYS A 14 4.34 -9.50 -8.28
CA LYS A 14 3.94 -8.84 -9.52
C LYS A 14 4.52 -7.44 -9.53
N THR A 15 5.07 -7.04 -10.66
CA THR A 15 5.67 -5.72 -10.81
C THR A 15 4.63 -4.75 -11.36
N ARG A 16 4.59 -3.56 -10.78
CA ARG A 16 3.68 -2.49 -11.19
C ARG A 16 4.45 -1.19 -11.33
N ALA A 17 4.13 -0.40 -12.35
CA ALA A 17 4.62 0.96 -12.51
C ALA A 17 3.44 1.80 -12.99
N HIS A 18 3.24 2.95 -12.36
CA HIS A 18 2.17 3.87 -12.76
C HIS A 18 2.58 4.74 -13.94
N GLU A 19 3.85 5.11 -13.97
CA GLU A 19 4.42 5.95 -15.02
C GLU A 19 5.66 5.26 -15.59
N PRO A 20 5.94 5.42 -16.90
CA PRO A 20 7.07 4.72 -17.53
C PRO A 20 8.43 5.00 -16.91
N GLU A 21 8.61 6.20 -16.32
CA GLU A 21 9.89 6.62 -15.73
C GLU A 21 9.96 6.40 -14.24
N GLU A 22 8.87 5.97 -13.63
CA GLU A 22 8.84 5.74 -12.19
C GLU A 22 9.52 4.41 -11.87
N PRO A 23 10.36 4.36 -10.81
CA PRO A 23 10.85 3.08 -10.31
C PRO A 23 9.68 2.16 -9.98
N PRO A 24 9.79 0.87 -10.27
CA PRO A 24 8.67 -0.03 -10.08
C PRO A 24 8.41 -0.31 -8.60
N ARG A 25 7.19 -0.72 -8.33
CA ARG A 25 6.80 -1.34 -7.08
C ARG A 25 6.37 -2.77 -7.35
N HIS A 26 6.50 -3.61 -6.36
CA HIS A 26 6.17 -5.01 -6.45
C HIS A 26 5.12 -5.35 -5.41
N VAL A 27 4.17 -6.19 -5.78
CA VAL A 27 3.09 -6.58 -4.88
C VAL A 27 2.98 -8.10 -4.82
N ALA A 28 2.83 -8.63 -3.61
CA ALA A 28 2.40 -10.00 -3.37
C ALA A 28 0.98 -9.95 -2.80
N GLU A 29 0.02 -10.46 -3.55
CA GLU A 29 -1.37 -10.49 -3.13
C GLU A 29 -1.59 -11.69 -2.21
N LEU A 30 -2.15 -11.46 -1.02
CA LEU A 30 -2.28 -12.49 0.01
C LEU A 30 -3.71 -12.99 0.21
N SER A 31 -4.70 -12.23 -0.24
CA SER A 31 -6.09 -12.52 0.08
C SER A 31 -6.54 -13.90 -0.37
N GLU A 32 -6.21 -14.29 -1.59
CA GLU A 32 -6.58 -15.60 -2.12
C GLU A 32 -5.75 -16.73 -1.51
N PRO A 33 -4.40 -16.68 -1.53
CA PRO A 33 -3.61 -17.74 -0.92
C PRO A 33 -3.89 -17.97 0.56
N ALA A 34 -4.15 -16.89 1.31
CA ALA A 34 -4.46 -16.98 2.73
C ALA A 34 -5.92 -17.34 3.02
N GLY A 35 -6.78 -17.29 2.01
CA GLY A 35 -8.20 -17.60 2.19
C GLY A 35 -8.95 -16.57 3.03
N PHE A 36 -8.60 -15.29 2.91
CA PHE A 36 -9.27 -14.23 3.66
C PHE A 36 -10.73 -14.12 3.25
N ALA A 37 -11.62 -14.05 4.23
CA ALA A 37 -13.05 -13.92 4.01
C ALA A 37 -13.55 -12.48 4.18
N HIS A 38 -12.96 -11.73 5.09
CA HIS A 38 -13.47 -10.41 5.51
C HIS A 38 -12.46 -9.27 5.34
N THR A 39 -11.23 -9.61 4.98
CA THR A 39 -10.16 -8.63 4.79
C THR A 39 -9.49 -8.84 3.44
N HIS A 40 -8.79 -7.80 3.00
CA HIS A 40 -7.93 -7.84 1.83
C HIS A 40 -6.52 -7.44 2.28
N ALA A 41 -5.50 -8.14 1.82
CA ALA A 41 -4.13 -7.82 2.22
C ALA A 41 -3.13 -8.05 1.11
N ASN A 42 -2.11 -7.19 1.10
CA ASN A 42 -0.98 -7.25 0.19
C ASN A 42 0.31 -6.95 0.94
N VAL A 43 1.41 -7.52 0.45
CA VAL A 43 2.73 -7.04 0.82
C VAL A 43 3.29 -6.27 -0.37
N TRP A 44 3.76 -5.04 -0.12
CA TRP A 44 4.31 -4.16 -1.13
C TRP A 44 5.80 -3.96 -0.91
N ARG A 45 6.55 -3.95 -2.01
CA ARG A 45 7.94 -3.54 -2.05
C ARG A 45 8.06 -2.34 -2.96
N TYR A 46 8.49 -1.22 -2.40
CA TYR A 46 8.70 0.03 -3.14
C TYR A 46 10.18 0.30 -3.25
N GLU A 47 10.70 0.31 -4.46
CA GLU A 47 12.08 0.74 -4.70
C GLU A 47 12.21 2.24 -4.42
N PRO A 48 13.43 2.75 -4.14
CA PRO A 48 13.61 4.18 -3.92
C PRO A 48 13.05 5.02 -5.06
N GLY A 49 12.27 6.04 -4.72
CA GLY A 49 11.60 6.93 -5.68
C GLY A 49 10.21 6.49 -6.10
N THR A 50 9.80 5.28 -5.77
CA THR A 50 8.47 4.78 -6.16
C THR A 50 7.37 5.58 -5.49
N GLY A 51 6.33 5.89 -6.25
CA GLY A 51 5.14 6.59 -5.77
C GLY A 51 5.20 8.10 -5.91
N ALA A 52 6.39 8.68 -6.08
CA ALA A 52 6.56 10.13 -6.10
C ALA A 52 5.87 10.81 -7.29
N LYS A 53 5.73 10.10 -8.40
CA LYS A 53 5.03 10.60 -9.59
C LYS A 53 3.61 10.06 -9.70
N GLY A 54 3.16 9.32 -8.70
CA GLY A 54 1.83 8.75 -8.69
C GLY A 54 0.76 9.77 -8.35
N ARG A 55 -0.47 9.30 -8.30
CA ARG A 55 -1.63 10.11 -7.94
C ARG A 55 -2.21 9.63 -6.63
N PRO A 56 -2.78 10.53 -5.83
CA PRO A 56 -3.55 10.11 -4.67
C PRO A 56 -4.75 9.27 -5.10
N HIS A 57 -5.14 8.36 -4.23
CA HIS A 57 -6.39 7.61 -4.41
C HIS A 57 -7.14 7.57 -3.08
N LYS A 58 -8.40 7.22 -3.13
CA LYS A 58 -9.19 7.00 -1.92
C LYS A 58 -10.14 5.83 -2.11
N HIS A 59 -10.44 5.14 -1.03
CA HIS A 59 -11.40 4.05 -1.01
C HIS A 59 -12.75 4.58 -0.53
N LYS A 60 -13.83 4.08 -1.11
CA LYS A 60 -15.17 4.55 -0.76
C LYS A 60 -15.66 3.97 0.57
N VAL A 61 -15.40 2.69 0.80
CA VAL A 61 -15.92 1.97 1.97
C VAL A 61 -14.86 1.23 2.74
N GLN A 62 -13.72 0.90 2.13
CA GLN A 62 -12.66 0.15 2.78
C GLN A 62 -11.84 1.06 3.69
N GLU A 63 -11.64 0.66 4.93
CA GLU A 63 -10.57 1.22 5.75
C GLU A 63 -9.30 0.41 5.50
N GLU A 64 -8.15 1.05 5.51
CA GLU A 64 -6.89 0.42 5.16
C GLU A 64 -5.81 0.74 6.17
N THR A 65 -5.05 -0.28 6.57
CA THR A 65 -3.96 -0.13 7.52
C THR A 65 -2.64 -0.53 6.85
N PHE A 66 -1.63 0.33 7.00
CA PHE A 66 -0.30 0.10 6.49
C PHE A 66 0.64 -0.11 7.66
N VAL A 67 1.40 -1.19 7.61
CA VAL A 67 2.43 -1.52 8.60
C VAL A 67 3.79 -1.45 7.90
N VAL A 68 4.70 -0.64 8.41
CA VAL A 68 6.04 -0.49 7.82
C VAL A 68 6.93 -1.60 8.37
N LEU A 69 7.29 -2.55 7.51
CA LEU A 69 8.14 -3.68 7.90
C LEU A 69 9.63 -3.38 7.73
N ALA A 70 9.98 -2.55 6.76
CA ALA A 70 11.35 -2.10 6.53
C ALA A 70 11.33 -0.78 5.76
N GLY A 71 12.31 0.07 5.98
CA GLY A 71 12.40 1.37 5.34
C GLY A 71 11.55 2.43 6.03
N THR A 72 11.27 3.51 5.32
CA THR A 72 10.44 4.61 5.80
C THR A 72 9.37 4.92 4.76
N LEU A 73 8.12 4.92 5.19
CA LEU A 73 6.97 5.29 4.36
C LEU A 73 6.73 6.78 4.48
N SER A 74 6.69 7.49 3.35
CA SER A 74 6.18 8.85 3.32
C SER A 74 4.75 8.79 2.80
N MET A 75 3.80 9.01 3.70
CA MET A 75 2.38 8.96 3.38
C MET A 75 1.85 10.38 3.25
N TYR A 76 1.25 10.69 2.10
CA TYR A 76 0.56 11.95 1.87
C TYR A 76 -0.94 11.71 2.05
N LEU A 77 -1.52 12.40 3.00
CA LEU A 77 -2.91 12.18 3.43
C LEU A 77 -3.72 13.47 3.32
N ASP A 78 -4.99 13.31 3.00
CA ASP A 78 -5.98 14.39 2.88
C ASP A 78 -5.78 15.29 1.65
N ASP A 79 -6.63 16.31 1.54
CA ASP A 79 -6.59 17.33 0.51
C ASP A 79 -6.84 18.70 1.17
N PRO A 80 -5.84 19.61 1.23
CA PRO A 80 -4.50 19.46 0.64
C PRO A 80 -3.66 18.40 1.36
N PRO A 81 -2.70 17.78 0.66
CA PRO A 81 -1.95 16.66 1.24
C PRO A 81 -1.07 17.07 2.42
N GLN A 82 -1.12 16.25 3.46
CA GLN A 82 -0.23 16.36 4.61
C GLN A 82 0.73 15.18 4.58
N ARG A 83 2.02 15.47 4.58
CA ARG A 83 3.05 14.44 4.58
C ARG A 83 3.30 13.93 6.00
N GLN A 84 3.25 12.61 6.14
CA GLN A 84 3.61 11.93 7.39
C GLN A 84 4.67 10.88 7.07
N ASP A 85 5.82 10.97 7.71
CA ASP A 85 6.89 9.99 7.56
C ASP A 85 6.76 8.95 8.66
N VAL A 86 6.64 7.69 8.26
CA VAL A 86 6.40 6.57 9.17
C VAL A 86 7.59 5.64 9.12
N PRO A 87 8.34 5.51 10.23
CA PRO A 87 9.53 4.65 10.26
C PRO A 87 9.15 3.17 10.37
N THR A 88 10.14 2.30 10.23
CA THR A 88 10.00 0.87 10.44
C THR A 88 9.33 0.58 11.78
N GLY A 89 8.32 -0.29 11.74
CA GLY A 89 7.50 -0.63 12.90
C GLY A 89 6.30 0.28 13.11
N GLY A 90 6.22 1.39 12.39
CA GLY A 90 5.08 2.31 12.47
C GLY A 90 3.87 1.82 11.70
N ILE A 91 2.71 2.37 12.05
CA ILE A 91 1.41 1.98 11.50
C ILE A 91 0.65 3.24 11.11
N VAL A 92 0.05 3.22 9.91
CA VAL A 92 -0.90 4.25 9.48
C VAL A 92 -2.23 3.58 9.19
N HIS A 93 -3.28 4.07 9.83
CA HIS A 93 -4.64 3.63 9.55
C HIS A 93 -5.37 4.73 8.79
N VAL A 94 -5.96 4.38 7.65
CA VAL A 94 -6.62 5.33 6.75
C VAL A 94 -8.10 5.00 6.67
N GLU A 95 -8.93 5.94 7.07
CA GLU A 95 -10.38 5.79 7.03
C GLU A 95 -10.92 5.92 5.61
N PRO A 96 -12.09 5.34 5.32
CA PRO A 96 -12.74 5.51 4.01
C PRO A 96 -12.90 6.98 3.66
N GLY A 97 -12.74 7.32 2.39
CA GLY A 97 -12.89 8.68 1.91
C GLY A 97 -11.67 9.57 2.09
N THR A 98 -10.61 9.08 2.71
CA THR A 98 -9.38 9.85 2.91
C THR A 98 -8.45 9.66 1.73
N PRO A 99 -8.06 10.73 1.01
CA PRO A 99 -7.05 10.64 -0.03
C PRO A 99 -5.71 10.19 0.54
N LEU A 100 -5.03 9.30 -0.14
CA LEU A 100 -3.73 8.80 0.28
C LEU A 100 -2.81 8.58 -0.92
N GLN A 101 -1.51 8.77 -0.68
CA GLN A 101 -0.46 8.46 -1.66
C GLN A 101 0.76 7.99 -0.89
N ALA A 102 1.19 6.77 -1.15
CA ALA A 102 2.35 6.16 -0.50
C ALA A 102 3.58 6.37 -1.38
N VAL A 103 4.66 6.86 -0.78
CA VAL A 103 5.90 7.18 -1.49
C VAL A 103 7.10 6.66 -0.72
N ASN A 104 8.09 6.16 -1.44
CA ASN A 104 9.40 5.85 -0.88
C ASN A 104 10.40 6.95 -1.28
N HIS A 105 10.63 7.91 -0.40
CA HIS A 105 11.65 8.95 -0.59
C HIS A 105 13.03 8.53 -0.07
N GLY A 106 13.13 7.36 0.55
CA GLY A 106 14.38 6.90 1.11
C GLY A 106 15.35 6.34 0.09
N ALA A 107 16.55 6.02 0.53
CA ALA A 107 17.60 5.40 -0.29
C ALA A 107 17.51 3.86 -0.29
N GLU A 108 16.68 3.29 0.56
CA GLU A 108 16.52 1.84 0.72
C GLU A 108 15.12 1.42 0.29
N GLU A 109 14.95 0.13 0.02
CA GLU A 109 13.66 -0.43 -0.32
C GLU A 109 12.69 -0.30 0.86
N LEU A 110 11.45 0.06 0.56
CA LEU A 110 10.36 0.12 1.54
C LEU A 110 9.54 -1.16 1.43
N LEU A 111 9.32 -1.81 2.57
CA LEU A 111 8.49 -3.00 2.66
C LEU A 111 7.27 -2.70 3.53
N LEU A 112 6.08 -2.89 2.96
CA LEU A 112 4.81 -2.59 3.61
C LEU A 112 3.93 -3.83 3.66
N TYR A 113 3.24 -4.02 4.77
CA TYR A 113 2.06 -4.89 4.83
C TYR A 113 0.84 -3.99 4.87
N ALA A 114 -0.04 -4.13 3.89
CA ALA A 114 -1.26 -3.32 3.80
C ALA A 114 -2.47 -4.25 3.84
N TYR A 115 -3.41 -3.96 4.73
CA TYR A 115 -4.65 -4.73 4.79
C TYR A 115 -5.83 -3.79 4.97
N GLY A 116 -6.97 -4.22 4.48
CA GLY A 116 -8.21 -3.44 4.53
C GLY A 116 -9.43 -4.30 4.74
N THR A 117 -10.49 -3.66 5.24
CA THR A 117 -11.78 -4.28 5.47
C THR A 117 -12.89 -3.26 5.27
N PRO A 118 -14.02 -3.63 4.66
CA PRO A 118 -14.25 -4.88 3.94
C PRO A 118 -13.46 -4.95 2.64
N PRO A 119 -13.32 -6.13 2.03
CA PRO A 119 -12.75 -6.20 0.68
C PRO A 119 -13.60 -5.40 -0.29
N GLU A 120 -12.97 -4.52 -1.07
CA GLU A 120 -13.70 -3.72 -2.05
C GLU A 120 -13.91 -4.47 -3.34
N SER A 121 -15.15 -4.44 -3.84
CA SER A 121 -15.48 -4.97 -5.16
C SER A 121 -15.20 -3.95 -6.28
N GLU A 122 -15.05 -2.68 -5.92
CA GLU A 122 -14.78 -1.59 -6.83
C GLU A 122 -13.35 -1.10 -6.67
N ARG A 123 -12.79 -0.58 -7.77
CA ARG A 123 -11.47 0.04 -7.70
C ARG A 123 -11.50 1.30 -6.85
N ALA A 124 -10.39 1.58 -6.18
CA ALA A 124 -10.19 2.86 -5.53
C ALA A 124 -10.33 4.00 -6.53
N GLU A 125 -10.87 5.12 -6.07
CA GLU A 125 -10.99 6.32 -6.87
C GLU A 125 -9.62 7.00 -7.01
N ILE A 126 -9.20 7.23 -8.26
CA ILE A 126 -7.94 7.93 -8.53
C ILE A 126 -8.26 9.41 -8.65
N LEU A 127 -7.53 10.22 -7.89
CA LEU A 127 -7.72 11.66 -7.85
C LEU A 127 -6.80 12.36 -8.86
N ASP A 128 -7.25 13.51 -9.36
CA ASP A 128 -6.50 14.25 -10.37
C ASP A 128 -5.31 15.00 -9.80
N SER A 129 -5.39 15.45 -8.55
CA SER A 129 -4.31 16.23 -7.94
C SER A 129 -3.17 15.33 -7.53
N ALA A 130 -1.95 15.74 -7.85
CA ALA A 130 -0.73 15.13 -7.34
C ALA A 130 -0.17 15.98 -6.21
N VAL A 131 0.62 15.36 -5.39
CA VAL A 131 1.39 16.09 -4.36
C VAL A 131 2.59 16.80 -4.97
#